data_71321e73a61f9c0e14004f0d84c77d54
#
_entry.id   71321e73a61f9c0e14004f0d84c77d54
#
_cell.length_a   1.000
_cell.length_b   1.000
_cell.length_c   1.000
_cell.angle_alpha   90.00
_cell.angle_beta   90.00
_cell.angle_gamma   90.00
#
_symmetry.space_group_name_H-M   'P 1'
#
loop_
_entity.id
_entity.type
_entity.pdbx_description
1 polymer ?
#
loop_
_entity_poly.entity_id
_entity_poly.type
_entity_poly.pdbx_seq_one_letter_code
_entity_poly.pdbx_strand_id
1 'polypeptide(L)'
;VFKLLFKEVTRPSAANKTLFYLAPLIALVPSFAAWSLVPFDWGLTLANVNVGLLLLLALTSLGVYGIILAGWSSNSRYAMLGAMRAAAQTVSYEIAMGFTLVCVMIMSGSLNLTEIVMAQAGNKGFFDWFGFPLLPMMVIYFVSGVAETNRAPFDMAEGESEIVAGFHVEYSGSAFALFFLAEYANM
;
A
#
# COMPACT_ATOMS: atom_id res chain seq x y z
N VAL A 1 0.21 15.16 -12.79
CA VAL A 1 -1.00 14.39 -13.10
C VAL A 1 -1.58 14.84 -14.44
N PHE A 2 -1.98 16.12 -14.66
CA PHE A 2 -2.62 16.58 -15.90
C PHE A 2 -1.81 16.27 -17.17
N LYS A 3 -0.48 16.49 -17.16
CA LYS A 3 0.38 16.15 -18.28
C LYS A 3 0.33 14.65 -18.66
N LEU A 4 0.21 13.77 -17.68
CA LEU A 4 0.16 12.32 -17.89
C LEU A 4 -1.19 11.87 -18.44
N LEU A 5 -2.29 12.55 -18.09
CA LEU A 5 -3.63 12.22 -18.60
C LEU A 5 -3.77 12.48 -20.13
N PHE A 6 -3.05 13.49 -20.64
CA PHE A 6 -3.08 13.84 -22.06
C PHE A 6 -1.97 13.16 -22.88
N LYS A 7 -1.07 12.40 -22.23
CA LYS A 7 0.00 11.68 -22.90
C LYS A 7 -0.54 10.35 -23.47
N GLU A 8 -0.07 9.98 -24.65
CA GLU A 8 -0.42 8.70 -25.28
C GLU A 8 0.00 7.52 -24.40
N VAL A 9 -0.89 6.54 -24.29
CA VAL A 9 -0.61 5.27 -23.62
C VAL A 9 0.09 4.36 -24.62
N THR A 10 1.41 4.31 -24.54
CA THR A 10 2.22 3.37 -25.31
C THR A 10 2.19 1.99 -24.66
N ARG A 11 2.15 0.95 -25.48
CA ARG A 11 2.15 -0.43 -25.03
C ARG A 11 3.16 -1.22 -25.85
N PRO A 12 4.01 -2.07 -25.22
CA PRO A 12 4.87 -3.00 -25.94
C PRO A 12 4.06 -3.96 -26.80
N SER A 13 4.54 -4.25 -27.99
CA SER A 13 3.84 -5.15 -28.93
C SER A 13 3.69 -6.57 -28.39
N ALA A 14 4.64 -7.02 -27.58
CA ALA A 14 4.68 -8.34 -26.95
C ALA A 14 3.94 -8.42 -25.60
N ALA A 15 3.37 -7.29 -25.09
CA ALA A 15 2.67 -7.26 -23.83
C ALA A 15 1.26 -7.86 -23.92
N ASN A 16 0.82 -8.54 -22.84
CA ASN A 16 -0.56 -9.01 -22.72
C ASN A 16 -1.50 -7.83 -22.45
N LYS A 17 -2.40 -7.54 -23.41
CA LYS A 17 -3.30 -6.38 -23.38
C LYS A 17 -4.14 -6.30 -22.10
N THR A 18 -4.79 -7.39 -21.76
CA THR A 18 -5.75 -7.42 -20.65
C THR A 18 -5.05 -7.20 -19.31
N LEU A 19 -3.96 -7.93 -19.06
CA LEU A 19 -3.21 -7.83 -17.80
C LEU A 19 -2.51 -6.48 -17.68
N PHE A 20 -2.03 -5.91 -18.78
CA PHE A 20 -1.36 -4.61 -18.80
C PHE A 20 -2.26 -3.47 -18.32
N TYR A 21 -3.54 -3.46 -18.69
CA TYR A 21 -4.50 -2.46 -18.23
C TYR A 21 -5.13 -2.81 -16.89
N LEU A 22 -5.18 -4.09 -16.52
CA LEU A 22 -5.75 -4.53 -15.26
C LEU A 22 -4.80 -4.29 -14.08
N ALA A 23 -3.49 -4.38 -14.29
CA ALA A 23 -2.48 -4.23 -13.24
C ALA A 23 -2.58 -2.89 -12.47
N PRO A 24 -2.64 -1.71 -13.13
CA PRO A 24 -2.82 -0.44 -12.44
C PRO A 24 -4.13 -0.36 -11.64
N LEU A 25 -5.20 -0.99 -12.14
CA LEU A 25 -6.49 -1.01 -11.43
C LEU A 25 -6.43 -1.89 -10.19
N ILE A 26 -5.76 -3.05 -10.26
CA ILE A 26 -5.55 -3.92 -9.09
C ILE A 26 -4.69 -3.24 -8.03
N ALA A 27 -3.76 -2.37 -8.39
CA ALA A 27 -3.01 -1.58 -7.43
C ALA A 27 -3.86 -0.45 -6.82
N LEU A 28 -4.66 0.25 -7.63
CA LEU A 28 -5.41 1.44 -7.23
C LEU A 28 -6.66 1.14 -6.40
N VAL A 29 -7.47 0.15 -6.84
CA VAL A 29 -8.78 -0.12 -6.23
C VAL A 29 -8.66 -0.51 -4.75
N PRO A 30 -7.75 -1.41 -4.35
CA PRO A 30 -7.58 -1.75 -2.94
C PRO A 30 -7.11 -0.57 -2.10
N SER A 31 -6.22 0.28 -2.62
CA SER A 31 -5.74 1.48 -1.91
C SER A 31 -6.89 2.42 -1.54
N PHE A 32 -7.79 2.71 -2.48
CA PHE A 32 -8.98 3.51 -2.19
C PHE A 32 -10.01 2.78 -1.31
N ALA A 33 -10.16 1.46 -1.48
CA ALA A 33 -11.05 0.68 -0.65
C ALA A 33 -10.62 0.66 0.82
N ALA A 34 -9.32 0.69 1.09
CA ALA A 34 -8.78 0.77 2.45
C ALA A 34 -9.21 2.05 3.19
N TRP A 35 -9.35 3.17 2.49
CA TRP A 35 -9.84 4.42 3.07
C TRP A 35 -11.27 4.34 3.59
N SER A 36 -12.09 3.43 3.05
CA SER A 36 -13.47 3.23 3.52
C SER A 36 -13.56 2.66 4.94
N LEU A 37 -12.49 2.03 5.42
CA LEU A 37 -12.41 1.40 6.74
C LEU A 37 -11.91 2.36 7.82
N VAL A 38 -11.27 3.46 7.42
CA VAL A 38 -10.68 4.44 8.35
C VAL A 38 -11.79 5.26 9.01
N PRO A 39 -11.88 5.31 10.34
CA PRO A 39 -12.81 6.19 11.04
C PRO A 39 -12.30 7.63 10.98
N PHE A 40 -13.07 8.53 10.33
CA PHE A 40 -12.73 9.94 10.20
C PHE A 40 -13.22 10.78 11.38
N ASP A 41 -14.37 10.40 11.97
CA ASP A 41 -14.97 11.10 13.10
C ASP A 41 -15.93 10.16 13.85
N TRP A 42 -16.49 10.62 14.96
CA TRP A 42 -17.51 9.93 15.76
C TRP A 42 -18.73 9.58 14.88
N GLY A 43 -18.87 8.28 14.55
CA GLY A 43 -19.95 7.80 13.69
C GLY A 43 -19.76 8.05 12.19
N LEU A 44 -18.67 8.69 11.76
CA LEU A 44 -18.34 8.91 10.35
C LEU A 44 -17.35 7.85 9.87
N THR A 45 -17.82 6.63 9.70
CA THR A 45 -17.12 5.53 9.03
C THR A 45 -17.92 5.10 7.83
N LEU A 46 -17.29 4.97 6.67
CA LEU A 46 -17.97 4.49 5.46
C LEU A 46 -18.34 3.02 5.57
N ALA A 47 -17.45 2.20 6.14
CA ALA A 47 -17.66 0.77 6.36
C ALA A 47 -17.19 0.38 7.77
N ASN A 48 -18.12 0.26 8.71
CA ASN A 48 -17.83 -0.23 10.06
C ASN A 48 -17.90 -1.77 10.05
N VAL A 49 -16.75 -2.42 9.98
CA VAL A 49 -16.64 -3.89 9.91
C VAL A 49 -15.96 -4.41 11.18
N ASN A 50 -16.53 -5.46 11.80
CA ASN A 50 -15.99 -6.04 13.04
C ASN A 50 -14.55 -6.58 12.90
N VAL A 51 -14.14 -6.97 11.70
CA VAL A 51 -12.78 -7.42 11.35
C VAL A 51 -12.05 -6.41 10.47
N GLY A 52 -12.30 -5.12 10.68
CA GLY A 52 -11.79 -4.02 9.85
C GLY A 52 -10.28 -4.02 9.70
N LEU A 53 -9.55 -4.32 10.78
CA LEU A 53 -8.08 -4.40 10.74
C LEU A 53 -7.56 -5.49 9.79
N LEU A 54 -8.16 -6.69 9.83
CA LEU A 54 -7.77 -7.78 8.92
C LEU A 54 -8.15 -7.47 7.47
N LEU A 55 -9.31 -6.85 7.26
CA LEU A 55 -9.73 -6.44 5.93
C LEU A 55 -8.81 -5.37 5.34
N LEU A 56 -8.33 -4.43 6.17
CA LEU A 56 -7.36 -3.44 5.75
C LEU A 56 -6.05 -4.11 5.29
N LEU A 57 -5.48 -5.03 6.08
CA LEU A 57 -4.28 -5.77 5.70
C LEU A 57 -4.49 -6.62 4.44
N ALA A 58 -5.66 -7.22 4.27
CA ALA A 58 -5.99 -7.97 3.06
C ALA A 58 -6.06 -7.07 1.81
N LEU A 59 -6.57 -5.84 1.95
CA LEU A 59 -6.64 -4.88 0.85
C LEU A 59 -5.25 -4.37 0.46
N THR A 60 -4.38 -4.04 1.42
CA THR A 60 -3.00 -3.61 1.12
C THR A 60 -2.23 -4.72 0.40
N SER A 61 -2.33 -5.97 0.87
CA SER A 61 -1.70 -7.14 0.23
C SER A 61 -2.18 -7.37 -1.21
N LEU A 62 -3.42 -7.02 -1.55
CA LEU A 62 -3.91 -7.10 -2.93
C LEU A 62 -3.17 -6.12 -3.85
N GLY A 63 -2.73 -4.98 -3.35
CA GLY A 63 -1.96 -3.99 -4.11
C GLY A 63 -0.66 -4.56 -4.68
N VAL A 64 -0.01 -5.45 -3.95
CA VAL A 64 1.25 -6.10 -4.36
C VAL A 64 1.06 -6.92 -5.65
N TYR A 65 -0.10 -7.57 -5.81
CA TYR A 65 -0.39 -8.30 -7.05
C TYR A 65 -0.45 -7.37 -8.27
N GLY A 66 -0.89 -6.12 -8.09
CA GLY A 66 -0.86 -5.12 -9.15
C GLY A 66 0.56 -4.86 -9.67
N ILE A 67 1.54 -4.76 -8.77
CA ILE A 67 2.97 -4.58 -9.10
C ILE A 67 3.52 -5.81 -9.83
N ILE A 68 3.26 -7.01 -9.32
CA ILE A 68 3.72 -8.27 -9.95
C ILE A 68 3.14 -8.42 -11.35
N LEU A 69 1.84 -8.18 -11.51
CA LEU A 69 1.15 -8.26 -12.80
C LEU A 69 1.66 -7.21 -13.79
N ALA A 70 2.03 -6.01 -13.31
CA ALA A 70 2.61 -4.97 -14.14
C ALA A 70 3.93 -5.43 -14.76
N GLY A 71 4.84 -5.96 -13.96
CA GLY A 71 6.12 -6.47 -14.44
C GLY A 71 5.96 -7.66 -15.38
N TRP A 72 5.05 -8.59 -15.06
CA TRP A 72 4.81 -9.78 -15.87
C TRP A 72 4.14 -9.45 -17.21
N SER A 73 3.11 -8.61 -17.20
CA SER A 73 2.36 -8.25 -18.42
C SER A 73 3.17 -7.47 -19.44
N SER A 74 4.19 -6.74 -18.97
CA SER A 74 5.09 -5.94 -19.81
C SER A 74 6.00 -6.80 -20.71
N ASN A 75 6.18 -8.09 -20.39
CA ASN A 75 7.09 -9.02 -21.08
C ASN A 75 8.52 -8.47 -21.24
N SER A 76 8.98 -7.67 -20.27
CA SER A 76 10.31 -7.09 -20.19
C SER A 76 11.07 -7.70 -19.03
N ARG A 77 12.33 -8.09 -19.24
CA ARG A 77 13.16 -8.68 -18.17
C ARG A 77 13.42 -7.70 -17.04
N TYR A 78 13.64 -6.43 -17.37
CA TYR A 78 13.90 -5.38 -16.39
C TYR A 78 12.64 -5.07 -15.56
N ALA A 79 11.48 -4.94 -16.22
CA ALA A 79 10.22 -4.73 -15.52
C ALA A 79 9.88 -5.88 -14.58
N MET A 80 10.13 -7.14 -14.98
CA MET A 80 9.90 -8.31 -14.13
C MET A 80 10.83 -8.34 -12.94
N LEU A 81 12.13 -8.05 -13.12
CA LEU A 81 13.08 -7.98 -12.00
C LEU A 81 12.73 -6.86 -11.01
N GLY A 82 12.35 -5.69 -11.51
CA GLY A 82 11.87 -4.57 -10.68
C GLY A 82 10.63 -4.94 -9.88
N ALA A 83 9.65 -5.57 -10.52
CA ALA A 83 8.43 -6.02 -9.87
C ALA A 83 8.69 -7.06 -8.77
N MET A 84 9.57 -8.03 -9.01
CA MET A 84 9.94 -9.04 -8.01
C MET A 84 10.67 -8.44 -6.82
N ARG A 85 11.57 -7.48 -7.02
CA ARG A 85 12.25 -6.76 -5.94
C ARG A 85 11.27 -5.95 -5.10
N ALA A 86 10.39 -5.18 -5.74
CA ALA A 86 9.36 -4.40 -5.06
C ALA A 86 8.41 -5.29 -4.27
N ALA A 87 7.91 -6.38 -4.88
CA ALA A 87 7.02 -7.32 -4.21
C ALA A 87 7.68 -8.01 -3.01
N ALA A 88 8.94 -8.44 -3.13
CA ALA A 88 9.67 -9.07 -2.03
C ALA A 88 9.84 -8.10 -0.85
N GLN A 89 10.14 -6.83 -1.12
CA GLN A 89 10.23 -5.80 -0.10
C GLN A 89 8.87 -5.61 0.58
N THR A 90 7.82 -5.31 -0.18
CA THR A 90 6.48 -5.01 0.36
C THR A 90 5.96 -6.17 1.21
N VAL A 91 5.99 -7.41 0.72
CA VAL A 91 5.54 -8.60 1.47
C VAL A 91 6.33 -8.78 2.78
N SER A 92 7.65 -8.56 2.76
CA SER A 92 8.48 -8.70 3.96
C SER A 92 8.10 -7.67 5.03
N TYR A 93 7.86 -6.43 4.65
CA TYR A 93 7.48 -5.37 5.58
C TYR A 93 6.00 -5.44 6.00
N GLU A 94 5.08 -5.95 5.16
CA GLU A 94 3.70 -6.24 5.55
C GLU A 94 3.63 -7.23 6.72
N ILE A 95 4.47 -8.26 6.71
CA ILE A 95 4.54 -9.24 7.81
C ILE A 95 4.97 -8.53 9.11
N ALA A 96 6.01 -7.70 9.07
CA ALA A 96 6.47 -6.96 10.24
C ALA A 96 5.39 -6.00 10.76
N MET A 97 4.71 -5.27 9.86
CA MET A 97 3.61 -4.37 10.17
C MET A 97 2.42 -5.13 10.76
N GLY A 98 2.07 -6.29 10.21
CA GLY A 98 1.02 -7.16 10.73
C GLY A 98 1.28 -7.57 12.19
N PHE A 99 2.51 -7.95 12.55
CA PHE A 99 2.85 -8.27 13.95
C PHE A 99 2.73 -7.07 14.89
N THR A 100 3.06 -5.87 14.46
CA THR A 100 2.87 -4.67 15.28
C THR A 100 1.38 -4.39 15.52
N LEU A 101 0.54 -4.61 14.51
CA LEU A 101 -0.91 -4.45 14.62
C LEU A 101 -1.55 -5.52 15.51
N VAL A 102 -1.00 -6.74 15.55
CA VAL A 102 -1.42 -7.77 16.52
C VAL A 102 -1.21 -7.28 17.97
N CYS A 103 -0.13 -6.58 18.26
CA CYS A 103 0.08 -5.99 19.59
C CYS A 103 -1.00 -4.96 19.94
N VAL A 104 -1.40 -4.13 18.97
CA VAL A 104 -2.50 -3.17 19.15
C VAL A 104 -3.83 -3.89 19.39
N MET A 105 -4.09 -4.96 18.64
CA MET A 105 -5.28 -5.81 18.81
C MET A 105 -5.35 -6.43 20.22
N ILE A 106 -4.23 -6.93 20.74
CA ILE A 106 -4.16 -7.49 22.11
C ILE A 106 -4.47 -6.42 23.15
N MET A 107 -3.99 -5.20 22.97
CA MET A 107 -4.23 -4.08 23.88
C MET A 107 -5.68 -3.59 23.86
N SER A 108 -6.28 -3.51 22.67
CA SER A 108 -7.66 -3.02 22.50
C SER A 108 -8.73 -4.09 22.74
N GLY A 109 -8.38 -5.38 22.56
CA GLY A 109 -9.32 -6.50 22.62
C GLY A 109 -10.30 -6.57 21.44
N SER A 110 -10.13 -5.77 20.39
CA SER A 110 -11.01 -5.71 19.23
C SER A 110 -10.24 -5.66 17.91
N LEU A 111 -10.88 -6.11 16.82
CA LEU A 111 -10.42 -6.00 15.44
C LEU A 111 -11.13 -4.87 14.67
N ASN A 112 -12.12 -4.25 15.30
CA ASN A 112 -12.85 -3.13 14.72
C ASN A 112 -12.06 -1.84 14.91
N LEU A 113 -11.74 -1.15 13.80
CA LEU A 113 -10.94 0.08 13.82
C LEU A 113 -11.58 1.18 14.66
N THR A 114 -12.90 1.32 14.63
CA THR A 114 -13.63 2.30 15.43
C THR A 114 -13.48 1.99 16.93
N GLU A 115 -13.62 0.73 17.32
CA GLU A 115 -13.45 0.32 18.72
C GLU A 115 -12.02 0.50 19.22
N ILE A 116 -11.02 0.23 18.36
CA ILE A 116 -9.60 0.46 18.67
C ILE A 116 -9.34 1.96 18.93
N VAL A 117 -9.92 2.84 18.13
CA VAL A 117 -9.80 4.30 18.31
C VAL A 117 -10.50 4.72 19.59
N MET A 118 -11.71 4.23 19.85
CA MET A 118 -12.49 4.55 21.04
C MET A 118 -11.84 4.04 22.33
N ALA A 119 -11.17 2.89 22.30
CA ALA A 119 -10.43 2.37 23.44
C ALA A 119 -9.27 3.29 23.88
N GLN A 120 -8.81 4.18 23.01
CA GLN A 120 -7.78 5.18 23.30
C GLN A 120 -8.35 6.54 23.75
N ALA A 121 -9.67 6.70 23.75
CA ALA A 121 -10.35 7.92 24.20
C ALA A 121 -10.44 7.93 25.74
N GLY A 122 -9.33 8.10 26.44
CA GLY A 122 -9.24 8.17 27.90
C GLY A 122 -9.24 9.61 28.43
N ASN A 123 -9.16 9.74 29.76
CA ASN A 123 -9.18 11.05 30.45
C ASN A 123 -7.82 11.75 30.50
N LYS A 124 -6.71 11.05 30.20
CA LYS A 124 -5.34 11.60 30.26
C LYS A 124 -4.88 12.19 28.93
N GLY A 125 -5.76 12.23 27.93
CA GLY A 125 -5.47 12.78 26.59
C GLY A 125 -4.40 11.98 25.86
N PHE A 126 -3.31 12.64 25.48
CA PHE A 126 -2.25 12.05 24.66
C PHE A 126 -1.57 10.81 25.29
N PHE A 127 -1.52 10.72 26.63
CA PHE A 127 -0.88 9.59 27.33
C PHE A 127 -1.72 8.30 27.35
N ASP A 128 -2.98 8.36 26.95
CA ASP A 128 -3.84 7.17 26.82
C ASP A 128 -3.68 6.47 25.47
N TRP A 129 -2.92 7.05 24.55
CA TRP A 129 -2.66 6.45 23.27
C TRP A 129 -1.78 5.22 23.38
N PHE A 130 -2.11 4.17 22.67
CA PHE A 130 -1.36 2.92 22.62
C PHE A 130 0.07 3.10 22.11
N GLY A 131 0.35 4.19 21.42
CA GLY A 131 1.69 4.53 20.96
C GLY A 131 2.73 4.68 22.09
N PHE A 132 2.31 5.07 23.33
CA PHE A 132 3.23 5.17 24.45
C PHE A 132 3.67 3.80 24.98
N PRO A 133 2.75 2.91 25.41
CA PRO A 133 3.13 1.60 25.91
C PRO A 133 3.72 0.71 24.82
N LEU A 134 3.36 0.94 23.55
CA LEU A 134 3.85 0.19 22.38
C LEU A 134 4.88 1.00 21.55
N LEU A 135 5.63 1.91 22.15
CA LEU A 135 6.58 2.77 21.46
C LEU A 135 7.55 2.01 20.52
N PRO A 136 8.17 0.87 20.93
CA PRO A 136 9.00 0.10 20.00
C PRO A 136 8.23 -0.42 18.79
N MET A 137 6.97 -0.86 18.98
CA MET A 137 6.11 -1.34 17.90
C MET A 137 5.70 -0.20 16.97
N MET A 138 5.45 0.99 17.50
CA MET A 138 5.16 2.19 16.72
C MET A 138 6.32 2.56 15.80
N VAL A 139 7.57 2.46 16.28
CA VAL A 139 8.75 2.72 15.45
C VAL A 139 8.87 1.67 14.33
N ILE A 140 8.68 0.38 14.65
CA ILE A 140 8.71 -0.69 13.66
C ILE A 140 7.60 -0.48 12.62
N TYR A 141 6.39 -0.14 13.05
CA TYR A 141 5.26 0.16 12.17
C TYR A 141 5.58 1.31 11.21
N PHE A 142 6.13 2.41 11.73
CA PHE A 142 6.50 3.57 10.92
C PHE A 142 7.57 3.21 9.86
N VAL A 143 8.64 2.50 10.25
CA VAL A 143 9.69 2.06 9.33
C VAL A 143 9.11 1.12 8.27
N SER A 144 8.24 0.19 8.66
CA SER A 144 7.58 -0.74 7.73
C SER A 144 6.66 0.00 6.76
N GLY A 145 5.92 1.02 7.22
CA GLY A 145 5.07 1.84 6.36
C GLY A 145 5.86 2.63 5.31
N VAL A 146 7.02 3.21 5.68
CA VAL A 146 7.91 3.88 4.72
C VAL A 146 8.46 2.88 3.69
N ALA A 147 8.75 1.65 4.10
CA ALA A 147 9.23 0.60 3.20
C ALA A 147 8.13 0.06 2.27
N GLU A 148 6.89 -0.01 2.74
CA GLU A 148 5.72 -0.42 1.95
C GLU A 148 5.40 0.58 0.83
N THR A 149 5.56 1.88 1.12
CA THR A 149 5.36 2.94 0.12
C THR A 149 6.55 3.14 -0.81
N ASN A 150 7.56 2.25 -0.79
CA ASN A 150 8.77 2.31 -1.62
C ASN A 150 9.46 3.69 -1.60
N ARG A 151 9.48 4.36 -0.43
CA ARG A 151 10.12 5.67 -0.27
C ARG A 151 11.54 5.57 0.24
N ALA A 152 12.34 6.56 -0.07
CA ALA A 152 13.69 6.66 0.47
C ALA A 152 13.69 6.58 2.01
N PRO A 153 14.51 5.73 2.65
CA PRO A 153 15.68 5.02 2.10
C PRO A 153 15.37 3.64 1.49
N PHE A 154 14.10 3.20 1.42
CA PHE A 154 13.69 1.87 0.98
C PHE A 154 13.22 1.83 -0.49
N ASP A 155 13.69 2.75 -1.32
CA ASP A 155 13.38 2.82 -2.75
C ASP A 155 14.21 1.83 -3.58
N MET A 156 13.95 0.53 -3.38
CA MET A 156 14.64 -0.54 -4.12
C MET A 156 14.05 -0.77 -5.52
N ALA A 157 12.85 -0.30 -5.78
CA ALA A 157 12.18 -0.49 -7.06
C ALA A 157 12.69 0.50 -8.12
N GLU A 158 12.93 1.74 -7.72
CA GLU A 158 13.35 2.84 -8.58
C GLU A 158 14.82 3.28 -8.33
N GLY A 159 15.44 2.82 -7.22
CA GLY A 159 16.69 3.30 -6.68
C GLY A 159 17.76 3.56 -7.73
N GLU A 160 18.14 4.84 -7.91
CA GLU A 160 19.18 5.39 -8.78
C GLU A 160 19.20 4.80 -10.21
N SER A 161 18.05 4.36 -10.73
CA SER A 161 17.93 3.75 -12.07
C SER A 161 18.74 2.45 -12.26
N GLU A 162 19.05 1.70 -11.21
CA GLU A 162 19.76 0.43 -11.30
C GLU A 162 19.04 -0.58 -12.22
N ILE A 163 17.69 -0.55 -12.23
CA ILE A 163 16.83 -1.38 -13.09
C ILE A 163 15.99 -0.47 -13.99
N VAL A 164 16.60 0.52 -14.59
CA VAL A 164 16.01 1.51 -15.51
C VAL A 164 14.97 2.39 -14.81
N ALA A 165 13.74 1.91 -14.55
CA ALA A 165 12.70 2.58 -13.76
C ALA A 165 11.78 1.54 -13.08
N GLY A 166 12.31 0.37 -12.72
CA GLY A 166 11.57 -0.64 -11.99
C GLY A 166 10.42 -1.28 -12.80
N PHE A 167 9.30 -1.63 -12.11
CA PHE A 167 8.17 -2.36 -12.71
C PHE A 167 7.36 -1.55 -13.72
N HIS A 168 7.41 -0.22 -13.65
CA HIS A 168 6.62 0.68 -14.50
C HIS A 168 7.38 1.22 -15.72
N VAL A 169 8.57 0.68 -16.02
CA VAL A 169 9.40 1.09 -17.20
C VAL A 169 8.61 1.19 -18.49
N GLU A 170 7.74 0.22 -18.74
CA GLU A 170 6.96 0.11 -19.99
C GLU A 170 5.63 0.87 -19.93
N TYR A 171 5.28 1.44 -18.78
CA TYR A 171 4.02 2.17 -18.61
C TYR A 171 4.19 3.65 -18.94
N SER A 172 3.23 4.20 -19.67
CA SER A 172 3.19 5.63 -20.01
C SER A 172 1.78 6.21 -19.88
N GLY A 173 1.69 7.54 -19.91
CA GLY A 173 0.42 8.24 -19.91
C GLY A 173 -0.45 7.95 -18.68
N SER A 174 -1.74 7.71 -18.90
CA SER A 174 -2.71 7.50 -17.83
C SER A 174 -2.46 6.24 -17.00
N ALA A 175 -1.96 5.15 -17.59
CA ALA A 175 -1.66 3.91 -16.87
C ALA A 175 -0.52 4.10 -15.85
N PHE A 176 0.50 4.87 -16.20
CA PHE A 176 1.56 5.27 -15.29
C PHE A 176 1.01 6.17 -14.15
N ALA A 177 0.13 7.11 -14.49
CA ALA A 177 -0.49 8.00 -13.51
C ALA A 177 -1.30 7.23 -12.45
N LEU A 178 -1.96 6.11 -12.83
CA LEU A 178 -2.72 5.28 -11.90
C LEU A 178 -1.84 4.60 -10.85
N PHE A 179 -0.63 4.13 -11.21
CA PHE A 179 0.32 3.59 -10.25
C PHE A 179 0.79 4.64 -9.25
N PHE A 180 1.15 5.83 -9.71
CA PHE A 180 1.49 6.95 -8.83
C PHE A 180 0.33 7.33 -7.90
N LEU A 181 -0.89 7.35 -8.43
CA LEU A 181 -2.06 7.64 -7.61
C LEU A 181 -2.29 6.56 -6.55
N ALA A 182 -2.07 5.28 -6.88
CA ALA A 182 -2.16 4.19 -5.91
C ALA A 182 -1.08 4.32 -4.81
N GLU A 183 0.16 4.64 -5.19
CA GLU A 183 1.25 4.87 -4.25
C GLU A 183 0.95 6.03 -3.29
N TYR A 184 0.49 7.17 -3.83
CA TYR A 184 0.11 8.31 -2.99
C TYR A 184 -1.14 8.06 -2.14
N ALA A 185 -2.05 7.19 -2.58
CA ALA A 185 -3.22 6.81 -1.79
C ALA A 185 -2.86 5.89 -0.60
N ASN A 186 -1.75 5.16 -0.68
CA ASN A 186 -1.24 4.32 0.42
C ASN A 186 -0.43 5.12 1.46
N MET A 187 -0.07 6.37 1.18
CA MET A 187 0.59 7.28 2.13
C MET A 187 -0.40 7.97 3.06
#